data_1b890c8580ca2b746b900418c35e0611
#
_entry.id   1b890c8580ca2b746b900418c35e0611
#
_cell.length_a   1.000
_cell.length_b   1.000
_cell.length_c   1.000
_cell.angle_alpha   90.00
_cell.angle_beta   90.00
_cell.angle_gamma   90.00
#
_symmetry.space_group_name_H-M   'P 1'
#
loop_
_entity.id
_entity.type
_entity.pdbx_description
1 polymer ?
#
loop_
_entity_poly.entity_id
_entity_poly.type
_entity_poly.pdbx_seq_one_letter_code
_entity_poly.pdbx_strand_id
1 'polypeptide(L)'
;MRLPPLPREGVRYLANAREILRHTPAEGDVYIDRKPVREAMGTAYLAILGAINEALLRRGLTRKELPRSVDAYRVALQRHFGSHNGKLLREFESLYDLLHLSGYYRVTIYRRKPVKAALDDAQRFIERLA
;
A
#
# COMPACT_ATOMS: atom_id res chain seq x y z
N MET A 1 32.10 6.72 -7.31
CA MET A 1 30.95 7.65 -7.42
C MET A 1 29.69 6.97 -6.92
N ARG A 2 28.98 7.61 -6.00
CA ARG A 2 27.70 7.09 -5.56
C ARG A 2 26.60 7.43 -6.57
N LEU A 3 25.85 6.40 -6.98
CA LEU A 3 24.64 6.65 -7.73
C LEU A 3 23.57 7.27 -6.83
N PRO A 4 22.73 8.18 -7.34
CA PRO A 4 21.62 8.69 -6.55
C PRO A 4 20.72 7.53 -6.13
N PRO A 5 20.10 7.57 -4.93
CA PRO A 5 19.19 6.54 -4.51
C PRO A 5 18.01 6.46 -5.47
N LEU A 6 17.61 5.23 -5.83
CA LEU A 6 16.39 5.04 -6.60
C LEU A 6 15.17 5.51 -5.78
N PRO A 7 14.14 6.06 -6.44
CA PRO A 7 12.90 6.36 -5.74
C PRO A 7 12.40 5.12 -5.01
N ARG A 8 11.90 5.31 -3.80
CA ARG A 8 11.38 4.20 -3.00
C ARG A 8 10.22 3.53 -3.74
N GLU A 9 10.24 2.21 -3.77
CA GLU A 9 9.25 1.43 -4.52
C GLU A 9 7.82 1.70 -4.06
N GLY A 10 7.59 1.77 -2.74
CA GLY A 10 6.27 2.09 -2.21
C GLY A 10 5.74 3.43 -2.70
N VAL A 11 6.61 4.46 -2.71
CA VAL A 11 6.24 5.79 -3.19
C VAL A 11 5.92 5.75 -4.68
N ARG A 12 6.70 5.02 -5.47
CA ARG A 12 6.47 4.89 -6.91
C ARG A 12 5.14 4.21 -7.22
N TYR A 13 4.84 3.09 -6.57
CA TYR A 13 3.58 2.39 -6.79
C TYR A 13 2.39 3.23 -6.34
N LEU A 14 2.50 3.96 -5.25
CA LEU A 14 1.41 4.81 -4.80
C LEU A 14 1.16 5.96 -5.78
N ALA A 15 2.22 6.55 -6.33
CA ALA A 15 2.10 7.57 -7.37
C ALA A 15 1.42 7.00 -8.62
N ASN A 16 1.76 5.76 -9.00
CA ASN A 16 1.10 5.08 -10.12
C ASN A 16 -0.38 4.85 -9.86
N ALA A 17 -0.75 4.46 -8.64
CA ALA A 17 -2.15 4.28 -8.28
C ALA A 17 -2.94 5.59 -8.41
N ARG A 18 -2.37 6.69 -7.94
CA ARG A 18 -3.00 8.01 -8.06
C ARG A 18 -3.12 8.44 -9.52
N GLU A 19 -2.13 8.12 -10.34
CA GLU A 19 -2.16 8.44 -11.78
C GLU A 19 -3.28 7.68 -12.49
N ILE A 20 -3.46 6.40 -12.18
CA ILE A 20 -4.57 5.61 -12.73
C ILE A 20 -5.91 6.28 -12.42
N LEU A 21 -6.11 6.71 -11.17
CA LEU A 21 -7.37 7.33 -10.75
C LEU A 21 -7.57 8.70 -11.39
N ARG A 22 -6.49 9.43 -11.63
CA ARG A 22 -6.58 10.75 -12.29
C ARG A 22 -7.17 10.66 -13.68
N HIS A 23 -6.95 9.57 -14.38
CA HIS A 23 -7.47 9.32 -15.72
C HIS A 23 -8.76 8.49 -15.73
N THR A 24 -9.34 8.21 -14.58
CA THR A 24 -10.56 7.39 -14.49
C THR A 24 -11.79 8.30 -14.52
N PRO A 25 -12.70 8.07 -15.49
CA PRO A 25 -13.93 8.89 -15.58
C PRO A 25 -14.80 8.72 -14.35
N ALA A 26 -15.46 9.82 -13.96
CA ALA A 26 -16.36 9.82 -12.82
C ALA A 26 -17.56 10.72 -13.11
N GLU A 27 -18.71 10.37 -12.55
CA GLU A 27 -19.89 11.23 -12.49
C GLU A 27 -20.10 11.61 -11.03
N GLY A 28 -19.91 12.89 -10.69
CA GLY A 28 -19.94 13.33 -9.30
C GLY A 28 -18.91 12.59 -8.47
N ASP A 29 -19.37 11.92 -7.42
CA ASP A 29 -18.49 11.17 -6.50
C ASP A 29 -18.31 9.71 -6.90
N VAL A 30 -18.85 9.27 -8.04
CA VAL A 30 -18.84 7.86 -8.43
C VAL A 30 -17.97 7.65 -9.65
N TYR A 31 -16.99 6.72 -9.54
CA TYR A 31 -16.24 6.27 -10.70
C TYR A 31 -17.14 5.44 -11.60
N ILE A 32 -17.16 5.78 -12.90
CA ILE A 32 -18.03 5.11 -13.88
C ILE A 32 -17.51 3.72 -14.19
N ASP A 33 -16.19 3.58 -14.35
CA ASP A 33 -15.55 2.31 -14.67
C ASP A 33 -14.81 1.78 -13.44
N ARG A 34 -15.21 0.61 -12.97
CA ARG A 34 -14.60 0.00 -11.77
C ARG A 34 -13.26 -0.66 -12.02
N LYS A 35 -12.95 -1.00 -13.28
CA LYS A 35 -11.69 -1.68 -13.60
C LYS A 35 -10.46 -0.85 -13.22
N PRO A 36 -10.35 0.43 -13.62
CA PRO A 36 -9.22 1.24 -13.19
C PRO A 36 -9.16 1.43 -11.68
N VAL A 37 -10.31 1.52 -11.00
CA VAL A 37 -10.35 1.62 -9.54
C VAL A 37 -9.73 0.37 -8.91
N ARG A 38 -10.11 -0.81 -9.39
CA ARG A 38 -9.53 -2.07 -8.96
C ARG A 38 -8.02 -2.09 -9.16
N GLU A 39 -7.55 -1.68 -10.32
CA GLU A 39 -6.12 -1.63 -10.63
C GLU A 39 -5.37 -0.67 -9.69
N ALA A 40 -5.95 0.51 -9.44
CA ALA A 40 -5.34 1.49 -8.54
C ALA A 40 -5.25 0.98 -7.11
N MET A 41 -6.32 0.35 -6.62
CA MET A 41 -6.33 -0.18 -5.24
C MET A 41 -5.34 -1.33 -5.09
N GLY A 42 -5.25 -2.22 -6.08
CA GLY A 42 -4.25 -3.30 -6.08
C GLY A 42 -2.83 -2.75 -6.14
N THR A 43 -2.59 -1.73 -6.94
CA THR A 43 -1.28 -1.07 -7.03
C THR A 43 -0.92 -0.39 -5.71
N ALA A 44 -1.88 0.25 -5.05
CA ALA A 44 -1.67 0.84 -3.72
C ALA A 44 -1.33 -0.23 -2.67
N TYR A 45 -1.93 -1.41 -2.76
CA TYR A 45 -1.57 -2.51 -1.89
C TYR A 45 -0.13 -2.96 -2.13
N LEU A 46 0.31 -3.07 -3.38
CA LEU A 46 1.71 -3.36 -3.69
C LEU A 46 2.65 -2.29 -3.15
N ALA A 47 2.20 -1.03 -3.12
CA ALA A 47 2.97 0.07 -2.52
C ALA A 47 3.22 -0.19 -1.02
N ILE A 48 2.20 -0.66 -0.31
CA ILE A 48 2.31 -1.01 1.11
C ILE A 48 3.35 -2.12 1.31
N LEU A 49 3.24 -3.19 0.53
CA LEU A 49 4.18 -4.31 0.64
C LEU A 49 5.61 -3.88 0.30
N GLY A 50 5.78 -3.07 -0.74
CA GLY A 50 7.09 -2.54 -1.13
C GLY A 50 7.72 -1.69 -0.04
N ALA A 51 6.91 -0.87 0.63
CA ALA A 51 7.40 -0.03 1.73
C ALA A 51 7.85 -0.87 2.92
N ILE A 52 7.10 -1.94 3.25
CA ILE A 52 7.51 -2.87 4.30
C ILE A 52 8.82 -3.55 3.94
N ASN A 53 8.94 -4.02 2.71
CA ASN A 53 10.16 -4.68 2.23
C ASN A 53 11.37 -3.76 2.35
N GLU A 54 11.25 -2.52 1.90
CA GLU A 54 12.34 -1.54 2.02
C GLU A 54 12.73 -1.29 3.47
N ALA A 55 11.75 -1.17 4.36
CA ALA A 55 12.01 -0.95 5.77
C ALA A 55 12.74 -2.16 6.38
N LEU A 56 12.37 -3.38 6.00
CA LEU A 56 13.03 -4.60 6.46
C LEU A 56 14.48 -4.68 5.94
N LEU A 57 14.69 -4.33 4.68
CA LEU A 57 16.06 -4.30 4.12
C LEU A 57 16.93 -3.29 4.86
N ARG A 58 16.39 -2.11 5.20
CA ARG A 58 17.13 -1.11 5.99
C ARG A 58 17.49 -1.63 7.39
N ARG A 59 16.71 -2.57 7.91
CA ARG A 59 16.98 -3.20 9.21
C ARG A 59 17.95 -4.38 9.12
N GLY A 60 18.46 -4.67 7.93
CA GLY A 60 19.50 -5.68 7.73
C GLY A 60 19.00 -7.03 7.23
N LEU A 61 17.71 -7.19 6.94
CA LEU A 61 17.24 -8.42 6.33
C LEU A 61 17.76 -8.53 4.89
N THR A 62 18.00 -9.77 4.45
CA THR A 62 18.35 -10.04 3.07
C THR A 62 17.09 -10.19 2.23
N ARG A 63 17.24 -10.14 0.91
CA ARG A 63 16.10 -10.32 0.00
C ARG A 63 15.43 -11.68 0.18
N LYS A 64 16.18 -12.71 0.51
CA LYS A 64 15.64 -14.06 0.77
C LYS A 64 14.79 -14.11 2.03
N GLU A 65 15.04 -13.21 2.97
CA GLU A 65 14.32 -13.15 4.24
C GLU A 65 13.03 -12.33 4.16
N LEU A 66 12.77 -11.65 3.04
CA LEU A 66 11.57 -10.84 2.89
C LEU A 66 10.31 -11.71 2.91
N PRO A 67 9.21 -11.18 3.45
CA PRO A 67 7.94 -11.92 3.51
C PRO A 67 7.43 -12.29 2.12
N ARG A 68 6.77 -13.45 2.00
CA ARG A 68 6.19 -13.92 0.74
C ARG A 68 4.71 -14.28 0.86
N SER A 69 4.11 -13.97 1.99
CA SER A 69 2.69 -14.20 2.22
C SER A 69 2.16 -13.12 3.15
N VAL A 70 0.86 -12.94 3.17
CA VAL A 70 0.25 -11.94 4.06
C VAL A 70 0.55 -12.27 5.53
N ASP A 71 0.51 -13.54 5.88
CA ASP A 71 0.86 -13.96 7.25
C ASP A 71 2.31 -13.66 7.59
N ALA A 72 3.22 -13.85 6.63
CA ALA A 72 4.64 -13.52 6.84
C ALA A 72 4.83 -12.01 7.02
N TYR A 73 4.07 -11.16 6.32
CA TYR A 73 4.10 -9.72 6.55
C TYR A 73 3.60 -9.36 7.94
N ARG A 74 2.56 -10.04 8.44
CA ARG A 74 2.05 -9.82 9.80
C ARG A 74 3.12 -10.14 10.84
N VAL A 75 3.79 -11.28 10.68
CA VAL A 75 4.86 -11.70 11.58
C VAL A 75 6.02 -10.70 11.54
N ALA A 76 6.42 -10.27 10.33
CA ALA A 76 7.52 -9.32 10.17
C ALA A 76 7.21 -7.98 10.85
N LEU A 77 5.98 -7.48 10.71
CA LEU A 77 5.58 -6.24 11.36
C LEU A 77 5.62 -6.35 12.88
N GLN A 78 5.16 -7.46 13.45
CA GLN A 78 5.26 -7.70 14.89
C GLN A 78 6.70 -7.79 15.36
N ARG A 79 7.51 -8.57 14.66
CA ARG A 79 8.90 -8.86 15.08
C ARG A 79 9.79 -7.64 14.98
N HIS A 80 9.69 -6.88 13.89
CA HIS A 80 10.63 -5.81 13.58
C HIS A 80 10.12 -4.41 13.92
N PHE A 81 8.81 -4.25 14.14
CA PHE A 81 8.20 -2.95 14.41
C PHE A 81 7.26 -3.00 15.63
N GLY A 82 7.43 -3.98 16.50
CA GLY A 82 6.57 -4.18 17.66
C GLY A 82 6.63 -3.09 18.71
N SER A 83 7.66 -2.24 18.68
CA SER A 83 7.81 -1.11 19.61
C SER A 83 6.70 -0.06 19.46
N HIS A 84 5.89 -0.16 18.42
CA HIS A 84 4.77 0.76 18.17
C HIS A 84 3.44 0.25 18.73
N ASN A 85 3.47 -0.61 19.73
CA ASN A 85 2.27 -1.16 20.40
C ASN A 85 1.28 -1.82 19.42
N GLY A 86 1.78 -2.45 18.39
CA GLY A 86 0.95 -3.10 17.38
C GLY A 86 0.22 -2.15 16.45
N LYS A 87 0.49 -0.85 16.51
CA LYS A 87 -0.17 0.14 15.67
C LYS A 87 0.04 -0.12 14.19
N LEU A 88 1.29 -0.38 13.79
CA LEU A 88 1.60 -0.66 12.38
C LEU A 88 0.90 -1.92 11.89
N LEU A 89 0.82 -2.96 12.73
CA LEU A 89 0.09 -4.17 12.36
C LEU A 89 -1.40 -3.89 12.17
N ARG A 90 -2.01 -3.12 13.07
CA ARG A 90 -3.44 -2.76 12.94
C ARG A 90 -3.69 -1.93 11.69
N GLU A 91 -2.80 -0.99 11.38
CA GLU A 91 -2.91 -0.20 10.16
C GLU A 91 -2.78 -1.07 8.91
N PHE A 92 -1.83 -2.02 8.94
CA PHE A 92 -1.66 -2.97 7.84
C PHE A 92 -2.92 -3.81 7.64
N GLU A 93 -3.52 -4.33 8.73
CA GLU A 93 -4.76 -5.11 8.63
C GLU A 93 -5.89 -4.30 8.00
N SER A 94 -6.04 -3.06 8.41
CA SER A 94 -7.05 -2.16 7.84
C SER A 94 -6.81 -1.91 6.35
N LEU A 95 -5.56 -1.67 5.96
CA LEU A 95 -5.21 -1.42 4.56
C LEU A 95 -5.33 -2.69 3.71
N TYR A 96 -4.96 -3.84 4.27
CA TYR A 96 -5.16 -5.12 3.60
C TYR A 96 -6.64 -5.32 3.24
N ASP A 97 -7.52 -5.06 4.20
CA ASP A 97 -8.96 -5.18 3.98
C ASP A 97 -9.45 -4.16 2.93
N LEU A 98 -9.09 -2.89 3.08
CA LEU A 98 -9.55 -1.83 2.19
C LEU A 98 -8.98 -1.97 0.76
N LEU A 99 -7.68 -2.15 0.63
CA LEU A 99 -7.01 -2.10 -0.67
C LEU A 99 -7.08 -3.44 -1.40
N HIS A 100 -6.81 -4.53 -0.70
CA HIS A 100 -6.74 -5.85 -1.33
C HIS A 100 -8.10 -6.54 -1.39
N LEU A 101 -8.79 -6.66 -0.27
CA LEU A 101 -10.06 -7.40 -0.23
C LEU A 101 -11.21 -6.58 -0.82
N SER A 102 -11.48 -5.40 -0.30
CA SER A 102 -12.62 -4.60 -0.74
C SER A 102 -12.35 -3.86 -2.04
N GLY A 103 -11.14 -3.33 -2.22
CA GLY A 103 -10.79 -2.55 -3.41
C GLY A 103 -10.45 -3.39 -4.62
N TYR A 104 -9.49 -4.30 -4.49
CA TYR A 104 -8.99 -5.09 -5.62
C TYR A 104 -9.83 -6.34 -5.87
N TYR A 105 -10.10 -7.14 -4.83
CA TYR A 105 -10.72 -8.46 -4.99
C TYR A 105 -12.23 -8.35 -5.23
N ARG A 106 -12.96 -7.64 -4.35
CA ARG A 106 -14.43 -7.55 -4.42
C ARG A 106 -14.94 -6.36 -5.21
N VAL A 107 -14.11 -5.32 -5.37
CA VAL A 107 -14.44 -4.06 -6.05
C VAL A 107 -15.72 -3.43 -5.48
N THR A 108 -15.82 -3.38 -4.15
CA THR A 108 -16.97 -2.79 -3.45
C THR A 108 -16.77 -1.32 -3.13
N ILE A 109 -15.56 -0.79 -3.26
CA ILE A 109 -15.23 0.61 -3.03
C ILE A 109 -15.01 1.27 -4.40
N TYR A 110 -15.92 2.15 -4.80
CA TYR A 110 -15.87 2.80 -6.11
C TYR A 110 -16.27 4.27 -6.07
N ARG A 111 -16.40 4.85 -4.87
CA ARG A 111 -16.64 6.29 -4.71
C ARG A 111 -15.32 7.02 -4.56
N ARG A 112 -15.24 8.23 -5.14
CA ARG A 112 -14.00 9.01 -5.16
C ARG A 112 -13.46 9.30 -3.77
N LYS A 113 -14.33 9.75 -2.84
CA LYS A 113 -13.87 10.11 -1.49
C LYS A 113 -13.32 8.93 -0.70
N PRO A 114 -14.02 7.79 -0.59
CA PRO A 114 -13.46 6.63 0.09
C PRO A 114 -12.18 6.07 -0.57
N VAL A 115 -12.13 6.07 -1.90
CA VAL A 115 -10.95 5.60 -2.63
C VAL A 115 -9.76 6.51 -2.33
N LYS A 116 -9.96 7.82 -2.41
CA LYS A 116 -8.91 8.79 -2.09
C LYS A 116 -8.45 8.65 -0.64
N ALA A 117 -9.39 8.50 0.28
CA ALA A 117 -9.07 8.31 1.70
C ALA A 117 -8.22 7.06 1.92
N ALA A 118 -8.53 5.96 1.22
CA ALA A 118 -7.75 4.73 1.31
C ALA A 118 -6.30 4.94 0.84
N LEU A 119 -6.11 5.66 -0.26
CA LEU A 119 -4.77 5.97 -0.77
C LEU A 119 -4.02 6.92 0.18
N ASP A 120 -4.71 7.88 0.77
CA ASP A 120 -4.11 8.78 1.77
C ASP A 120 -3.67 8.00 3.02
N ASP A 121 -4.47 7.03 3.47
CA ASP A 121 -4.10 6.14 4.57
C ASP A 121 -2.87 5.29 4.21
N ALA A 122 -2.81 4.79 2.98
CA ALA A 122 -1.65 4.06 2.49
C ALA A 122 -0.40 4.94 2.53
N GLN A 123 -0.51 6.19 2.12
CA GLN A 123 0.60 7.13 2.16
C GLN A 123 1.10 7.36 3.59
N ARG A 124 0.20 7.55 4.54
CA ARG A 124 0.57 7.73 5.95
C ARG A 124 1.29 6.50 6.51
N PHE A 125 0.82 5.31 6.15
CA PHE A 125 1.48 4.07 6.55
C PHE A 125 2.92 3.99 6.01
N ILE A 126 3.10 4.29 4.73
CA ILE A 126 4.42 4.30 4.09
C ILE A 126 5.35 5.29 4.77
N GLU A 127 4.85 6.49 5.08
CA GLU A 127 5.62 7.52 5.77
C GLU A 127 6.08 7.09 7.16
N ARG A 128 5.24 6.34 7.89
CA ARG A 128 5.61 5.83 9.22
C ARG A 128 6.71 4.79 9.17
N LEU A 129 6.84 4.08 8.06
CA LEU A 129 7.90 3.08 7.88
C LEU A 129 9.23 3.71 7.42
N ALA A 130 9.19 4.92 6.94
CA ALA A 130 10.37 5.57 6.36
C ALA A 130 11.47 5.90 7.38
#